data_a728ed81f648d1fd327b13c2596267a2
#
_entry.id   a728ed81f648d1fd327b13c2596267a2
#
_cell.length_a   1.000
_cell.length_b   1.000
_cell.length_c   1.000
_cell.angle_alpha   90.00
_cell.angle_beta   90.00
_cell.angle_gamma   90.00
#
_symmetry.space_group_name_H-M   'P 1'
#
loop_
_entity.id
_entity.type
_entity.pdbx_description
1 polymer ?
#
loop_
_entity_poly.entity_id
_entity_poly.type
_entity_poly.pdbx_seq_one_letter_code
_entity_poly.pdbx_strand_id
1 'polypeptide(L)'
;MQFLLKGIISMIVTVLLQGGVASIVSTTPDDAAEDFLAGLKAGESQVMEKYMDNSYINFICNVEGDQGVVDRMDDALFQNFNYKIDKVATKDDVAVARVTVTCNDFSQVSAAYDKAAYDFIKNNLYSKEVADKTALNAKFLDLYVQQIEAASSGQTAETVIYLPMVDNGYYGWDVLLSDELMQSMLGGLQMPVSQ
;
A
#
# COMPACT_ATOMS: atom_id res chain seq x y z
N MET A 1 -12.96 17.20 -9.77
CA MET A 1 -12.53 16.61 -8.51
C MET A 1 -11.08 16.10 -8.54
N GLN A 2 -10.25 16.83 -9.27
CA GLN A 2 -8.79 16.66 -9.39
C GLN A 2 -8.01 17.54 -8.39
N PHE A 3 -8.68 18.15 -7.40
CA PHE A 3 -8.07 19.24 -6.66
C PHE A 3 -7.37 18.81 -5.36
N LEU A 4 -7.71 17.67 -4.77
CA LEU A 4 -7.08 17.22 -3.53
C LEU A 4 -5.88 16.30 -3.79
N LEU A 5 -5.96 15.38 -4.74
CA LEU A 5 -4.76 14.65 -5.19
C LEU A 5 -3.75 15.62 -5.83
N LYS A 6 -4.21 16.62 -6.59
CA LYS A 6 -3.38 17.78 -6.97
C LYS A 6 -2.97 18.63 -5.78
N GLY A 7 -3.71 18.63 -4.68
CA GLY A 7 -3.37 19.33 -3.45
C GLY A 7 -2.19 18.68 -2.72
N ILE A 8 -2.19 17.36 -2.60
CA ILE A 8 -1.08 16.61 -2.01
C ILE A 8 0.12 16.62 -2.95
N ILE A 9 -0.06 16.32 -4.22
CA ILE A 9 1.00 16.44 -5.24
C ILE A 9 1.46 17.89 -5.40
N SER A 10 0.57 18.89 -5.33
CA SER A 10 0.92 20.30 -5.38
C SER A 10 1.61 20.78 -4.10
N MET A 11 1.27 20.23 -2.93
CA MET A 11 2.00 20.49 -1.69
C MET A 11 3.40 19.87 -1.73
N ILE A 12 3.53 18.66 -2.28
CA ILE A 12 4.81 17.99 -2.52
C ILE A 12 5.66 18.79 -3.53
N VAL A 13 5.09 19.21 -4.65
CA VAL A 13 5.79 20.03 -5.65
C VAL A 13 6.17 21.40 -5.09
N THR A 14 5.38 21.99 -4.21
CA THR A 14 5.69 23.27 -3.58
C THR A 14 6.79 23.14 -2.51
N VAL A 15 6.84 22.03 -1.78
CA VAL A 15 7.94 21.70 -0.85
C VAL A 15 9.21 21.35 -1.61
N LEU A 16 9.10 20.65 -2.75
CA LEU A 16 10.21 20.34 -3.64
C LEU A 16 10.86 21.59 -4.29
N LEU A 17 10.09 22.68 -4.44
CA LEU A 17 10.61 23.94 -5.02
C LEU A 17 11.18 24.91 -3.99
N GLN A 18 10.96 24.71 -2.68
CA GLN A 18 11.42 25.62 -1.61
C GLN A 18 12.41 25.03 -0.60
N GLY A 19 12.58 23.73 -0.59
CA GLY A 19 13.61 23.06 0.20
C GLY A 19 14.24 22.01 -0.67
N GLY A 20 15.56 22.03 -0.83
CA GLY A 20 16.25 20.97 -1.54
C GLY A 20 15.77 19.62 -1.02
N VAL A 21 15.36 18.74 -1.93
CA VAL A 21 14.96 17.37 -1.60
C VAL A 21 16.16 16.74 -0.93
N ALA A 22 16.14 16.62 0.38
CA ALA A 22 17.01 15.68 1.04
C ALA A 22 16.48 14.30 0.60
N SER A 23 17.09 13.73 -0.44
CA SER A 23 16.89 12.33 -0.74
C SER A 23 17.11 11.58 0.57
N ILE A 24 16.15 10.74 0.97
CA ILE A 24 16.34 9.85 2.10
C ILE A 24 17.47 8.92 1.69
N VAL A 25 18.66 9.19 2.19
CA VAL A 25 19.85 8.35 1.97
C VAL A 25 20.00 7.49 3.19
N SER A 26 19.55 6.25 3.09
CA SER A 26 19.71 5.28 4.18
C SER A 26 21.15 4.79 4.17
N THR A 27 21.93 5.24 5.15
CA THR A 27 23.38 4.97 5.22
C THR A 27 23.72 3.59 5.70
N THR A 28 22.78 2.94 6.38
CA THR A 28 22.92 1.56 6.86
C THR A 28 21.69 0.72 6.44
N PRO A 29 21.81 -0.61 6.38
CA PRO A 29 20.64 -1.45 6.08
C PRO A 29 19.59 -1.41 7.19
N ASP A 30 19.96 -1.13 8.43
CA ASP A 30 19.01 -0.93 9.52
C ASP A 30 18.17 0.34 9.28
N ASP A 31 18.82 1.45 8.87
CA ASP A 31 18.13 2.70 8.52
C ASP A 31 17.18 2.47 7.32
N ALA A 32 17.63 1.74 6.28
CA ALA A 32 16.82 1.48 5.10
C ALA A 32 15.55 0.68 5.43
N ALA A 33 15.66 -0.32 6.29
CA ALA A 33 14.52 -1.11 6.75
C ALA A 33 13.55 -0.26 7.58
N GLU A 34 14.07 0.57 8.50
CA GLU A 34 13.27 1.44 9.36
C GLU A 34 12.56 2.53 8.55
N ASP A 35 13.29 3.25 7.69
CA ASP A 35 12.76 4.32 6.85
C ASP A 35 11.61 3.81 5.95
N PHE A 36 11.81 2.63 5.33
CA PHE A 36 10.78 2.02 4.50
C PHE A 36 9.53 1.64 5.31
N LEU A 37 9.70 0.92 6.42
CA LEU A 37 8.58 0.42 7.21
C LEU A 37 7.83 1.55 7.93
N ALA A 38 8.56 2.55 8.44
CA ALA A 38 7.97 3.74 9.04
C ALA A 38 7.21 4.57 8.00
N GLY A 39 7.83 4.78 6.83
CA GLY A 39 7.20 5.51 5.74
C GLY A 39 5.96 4.81 5.18
N LEU A 40 6.00 3.48 5.03
CA LEU A 40 4.82 2.70 4.65
C LEU A 40 3.69 2.84 5.68
N LYS A 41 4.02 2.73 6.96
CA LYS A 41 3.06 2.87 8.07
C LYS A 41 2.43 4.27 8.13
N ALA A 42 3.22 5.29 7.85
CA ALA A 42 2.78 6.68 7.90
C ALA A 42 2.17 7.20 6.58
N GLY A 43 2.24 6.41 5.50
CA GLY A 43 1.83 6.85 4.17
C GLY A 43 2.71 7.98 3.63
N GLU A 44 4.02 7.98 3.96
CA GLU A 44 4.94 9.04 3.56
C GLU A 44 5.20 9.03 2.05
N SER A 45 4.74 10.09 1.36
CA SER A 45 4.82 10.19 -0.10
C SER A 45 6.24 10.01 -0.64
N GLN A 46 7.27 10.53 0.03
CA GLN A 46 8.66 10.41 -0.41
C GLN A 46 9.17 8.97 -0.40
N VAL A 47 8.76 8.18 0.60
CA VAL A 47 9.07 6.76 0.69
C VAL A 47 8.30 5.99 -0.37
N MET A 48 6.99 6.26 -0.50
CA MET A 48 6.13 5.59 -1.47
C MET A 48 6.57 5.84 -2.91
N GLU A 49 6.94 7.08 -3.27
CA GLU A 49 7.44 7.43 -4.61
C GLU A 49 8.68 6.63 -5.00
N LYS A 50 9.56 6.31 -4.06
CA LYS A 50 10.77 5.52 -4.31
C LYS A 50 10.45 4.09 -4.79
N TYR A 51 9.29 3.56 -4.41
CA TYR A 51 8.88 2.17 -4.67
C TYR A 51 7.66 2.04 -5.59
N MET A 52 7.37 3.07 -6.38
CA MET A 52 6.20 3.11 -7.30
C MET A 52 6.22 2.02 -8.39
N ASP A 53 7.35 1.39 -8.65
CA ASP A 53 7.45 0.23 -9.56
C ASP A 53 6.79 -1.03 -8.96
N ASN A 54 6.60 -1.09 -7.65
CA ASN A 54 5.84 -2.16 -7.02
C ASN A 54 4.33 -1.95 -7.22
N SER A 55 3.62 -2.98 -7.64
CA SER A 55 2.21 -2.86 -8.00
C SER A 55 1.29 -2.54 -6.81
N TYR A 56 1.63 -2.97 -5.60
CA TYR A 56 0.88 -2.63 -4.38
C TYR A 56 1.05 -1.16 -4.00
N ILE A 57 2.30 -0.67 -4.01
CA ILE A 57 2.58 0.75 -3.74
C ILE A 57 1.88 1.63 -4.78
N ASN A 58 2.01 1.27 -6.07
CA ASN A 58 1.34 1.99 -7.15
C ASN A 58 -0.18 2.01 -6.97
N PHE A 59 -0.79 0.88 -6.62
CA PHE A 59 -2.23 0.81 -6.36
C PHE A 59 -2.64 1.72 -5.21
N ILE A 60 -1.98 1.63 -4.05
CA ILE A 60 -2.30 2.44 -2.87
C ILE A 60 -2.18 3.93 -3.18
N CYS A 61 -1.11 4.35 -3.89
CA CYS A 61 -0.86 5.76 -4.18
C CYS A 61 -1.69 6.35 -5.33
N ASN A 62 -2.10 5.52 -6.30
CA ASN A 62 -2.72 5.98 -7.55
C ASN A 62 -4.13 5.45 -7.79
N VAL A 63 -4.78 4.87 -6.77
CA VAL A 63 -6.16 4.42 -6.94
C VAL A 63 -7.07 5.61 -7.32
N GLU A 64 -7.73 5.50 -8.46
CA GLU A 64 -8.67 6.51 -8.93
C GLU A 64 -10.06 6.26 -8.33
N GLY A 65 -10.58 7.23 -7.57
CA GLY A 65 -11.89 7.10 -6.94
C GLY A 65 -12.35 8.36 -6.23
N ASP A 66 -13.46 8.24 -5.52
CA ASP A 66 -13.89 9.26 -4.56
C ASP A 66 -12.89 9.32 -3.41
N GLN A 67 -12.46 10.54 -3.05
CA GLN A 67 -11.43 10.71 -2.03
C GLN A 67 -11.84 10.09 -0.68
N GLY A 68 -13.11 10.19 -0.31
CA GLY A 68 -13.58 9.57 0.93
C GLY A 68 -13.52 8.04 0.91
N VAL A 69 -13.60 7.40 -0.28
CA VAL A 69 -13.42 5.95 -0.42
C VAL A 69 -11.95 5.60 -0.30
N VAL A 70 -11.06 6.39 -0.91
CA VAL A 70 -9.60 6.21 -0.82
C VAL A 70 -9.12 6.37 0.62
N ASP A 71 -9.53 7.44 1.30
CA ASP A 71 -9.17 7.70 2.70
C ASP A 71 -9.59 6.54 3.62
N ARG A 72 -10.81 5.98 3.41
CA ARG A 72 -11.29 4.80 4.16
C ARG A 72 -10.45 3.56 3.89
N MET A 73 -9.98 3.37 2.65
CA MET A 73 -9.10 2.25 2.30
C MET A 73 -7.78 2.35 3.07
N ASP A 74 -7.14 3.51 3.04
CA ASP A 74 -5.86 3.74 3.69
C ASP A 74 -5.97 3.57 5.21
N ASP A 75 -6.98 4.19 5.82
CA ASP A 75 -7.26 4.03 7.24
C ASP A 75 -7.45 2.56 7.61
N ALA A 76 -8.23 1.80 6.85
CA ALA A 76 -8.52 0.41 7.14
C ALA A 76 -7.31 -0.51 6.93
N LEU A 77 -6.47 -0.23 5.94
CA LEU A 77 -5.26 -1.02 5.66
C LEU A 77 -4.22 -0.86 6.77
N PHE A 78 -4.00 0.36 7.23
CA PHE A 78 -2.90 0.68 8.14
C PHE A 78 -3.30 0.86 9.61
N GLN A 79 -4.58 0.82 9.93
CA GLN A 79 -5.11 1.00 11.31
C GLN A 79 -4.39 0.14 12.35
N ASN A 80 -4.12 -1.13 12.04
CA ASN A 80 -3.47 -2.08 12.94
C ASN A 80 -2.10 -2.53 12.43
N PHE A 81 -1.56 -1.84 11.42
CA PHE A 81 -0.24 -2.13 10.91
C PHE A 81 0.83 -1.73 11.92
N ASN A 82 1.66 -2.68 12.31
CA ASN A 82 2.81 -2.46 13.15
C ASN A 82 3.95 -3.39 12.75
N TYR A 83 5.18 -3.04 13.11
CA TYR A 83 6.35 -3.84 12.78
C TYR A 83 7.38 -3.81 13.90
N LYS A 84 8.24 -4.80 13.88
CA LYS A 84 9.43 -4.88 14.72
C LYS A 84 10.57 -5.51 13.91
N ILE A 85 11.64 -4.77 13.72
CA ILE A 85 12.88 -5.31 13.15
C ILE A 85 13.55 -6.16 14.21
N ASP A 86 13.59 -7.46 13.98
CA ASP A 86 14.16 -8.41 14.94
C ASP A 86 15.68 -8.52 14.79
N LYS A 87 16.18 -8.47 13.56
CA LYS A 87 17.59 -8.62 13.24
C LYS A 87 17.87 -8.19 11.79
N VAL A 88 18.99 -7.52 11.58
CA VAL A 88 19.57 -7.30 10.25
C VAL A 88 20.85 -8.10 10.10
N ALA A 89 21.04 -8.73 8.96
CA ALA A 89 22.25 -9.47 8.60
C ALA A 89 22.78 -8.91 7.27
N THR A 90 24.04 -8.53 7.26
CA THR A 90 24.70 -7.89 6.12
C THR A 90 25.87 -8.74 5.65
N LYS A 91 26.04 -8.84 4.35
CA LYS A 91 27.21 -9.42 3.71
C LYS A 91 27.51 -8.66 2.40
N ASP A 92 28.66 -8.03 2.37
CA ASP A 92 29.07 -7.16 1.24
C ASP A 92 27.99 -6.10 0.97
N ASP A 93 27.50 -6.00 -0.25
CA ASP A 93 26.51 -5.03 -0.73
C ASP A 93 25.06 -5.53 -0.58
N VAL A 94 24.83 -6.64 0.13
CA VAL A 94 23.48 -7.18 0.35
C VAL A 94 23.18 -7.34 1.83
N ALA A 95 21.94 -7.09 2.21
CA ALA A 95 21.46 -7.30 3.56
C ALA A 95 20.05 -7.88 3.56
N VAL A 96 19.68 -8.48 4.69
CA VAL A 96 18.32 -8.96 4.92
C VAL A 96 17.91 -8.60 6.35
N ALA A 97 16.80 -7.88 6.47
CA ALA A 97 16.14 -7.67 7.75
C ALA A 97 15.10 -8.77 7.99
N ARG A 98 15.17 -9.41 9.16
CA ARG A 98 14.05 -10.20 9.67
C ARG A 98 13.12 -9.28 10.43
N VAL A 99 11.87 -9.20 9.99
CA VAL A 99 10.86 -8.29 10.52
C VAL A 99 9.63 -9.09 10.93
N THR A 100 9.14 -8.84 12.13
CA THR A 100 7.80 -9.28 12.55
C THR A 100 6.82 -8.16 12.24
N VAL A 101 5.86 -8.42 11.37
CA VAL A 101 4.78 -7.49 11.01
C VAL A 101 3.49 -7.96 11.67
N THR A 102 2.78 -7.03 12.28
CA THR A 102 1.44 -7.23 12.83
C THR A 102 0.45 -6.42 12.00
N CYS A 103 -0.55 -7.06 11.43
CA CYS A 103 -1.63 -6.40 10.67
C CYS A 103 -2.91 -7.24 10.73
N ASN A 104 -4.00 -6.73 10.18
CA ASN A 104 -5.22 -7.50 10.00
C ASN A 104 -5.04 -8.60 8.95
N ASP A 105 -5.83 -9.68 9.07
CA ASP A 105 -5.89 -10.73 8.05
C ASP A 105 -6.82 -10.30 6.91
N PHE A 106 -6.23 -9.92 5.78
CA PHE A 106 -6.93 -9.53 4.57
C PHE A 106 -7.02 -10.65 3.52
N SER A 107 -6.61 -11.87 3.84
CA SER A 107 -6.54 -12.99 2.89
C SER A 107 -7.89 -13.36 2.26
N GLN A 108 -9.00 -13.03 2.91
CA GLN A 108 -10.35 -13.31 2.43
C GLN A 108 -11.02 -12.15 1.69
N VAL A 109 -10.37 -10.98 1.62
CA VAL A 109 -10.95 -9.76 1.03
C VAL A 109 -11.30 -9.98 -0.44
N SER A 110 -10.40 -10.58 -1.24
CA SER A 110 -10.64 -10.83 -2.66
C SER A 110 -11.88 -11.71 -2.89
N ALA A 111 -12.00 -12.82 -2.17
CA ALA A 111 -13.13 -13.72 -2.30
C ALA A 111 -14.47 -13.08 -1.86
N ALA A 112 -14.42 -12.25 -0.81
CA ALA A 112 -15.58 -11.51 -0.34
C ALA A 112 -15.99 -10.42 -1.34
N TYR A 113 -15.00 -9.72 -1.93
CA TYR A 113 -15.22 -8.74 -2.99
C TYR A 113 -15.84 -9.37 -4.24
N ASP A 114 -15.30 -10.49 -4.73
CA ASP A 114 -15.84 -11.17 -5.91
C ASP A 114 -17.31 -11.52 -5.73
N LYS A 115 -17.67 -12.02 -4.55
CA LYS A 115 -19.06 -12.31 -4.21
C LYS A 115 -19.92 -11.03 -4.18
N ALA A 116 -19.46 -9.98 -3.55
CA ALA A 116 -20.19 -8.71 -3.46
C ALA A 116 -20.39 -8.06 -4.83
N ALA A 117 -19.35 -8.08 -5.67
CA ALA A 117 -19.39 -7.57 -7.05
C ALA A 117 -20.39 -8.37 -7.92
N TYR A 118 -20.33 -9.70 -7.83
CA TYR A 118 -21.28 -10.58 -8.52
C TYR A 118 -22.73 -10.31 -8.09
N ASP A 119 -22.99 -10.27 -6.77
CA ASP A 119 -24.33 -10.01 -6.22
C ASP A 119 -24.84 -8.61 -6.66
N PHE A 120 -23.98 -7.61 -6.66
CA PHE A 120 -24.31 -6.26 -7.15
C PHE A 120 -24.74 -6.28 -8.62
N ILE A 121 -23.92 -6.86 -9.51
CA ILE A 121 -24.25 -6.96 -10.94
C ILE A 121 -25.55 -7.71 -11.16
N LYS A 122 -25.70 -8.87 -10.52
CA LYS A 122 -26.91 -9.72 -10.64
C LYS A 122 -28.19 -8.96 -10.27
N ASN A 123 -28.13 -8.16 -9.20
CA ASN A 123 -29.31 -7.46 -8.70
C ASN A 123 -29.59 -6.15 -9.45
N ASN A 124 -28.61 -5.62 -10.19
CA ASN A 124 -28.67 -4.31 -10.85
C ASN A 124 -28.44 -4.39 -12.37
N LEU A 125 -28.58 -5.56 -12.99
CA LEU A 125 -28.21 -5.84 -14.38
C LEU A 125 -28.77 -4.81 -15.41
N TYR A 126 -29.95 -4.26 -15.13
CA TYR A 126 -30.63 -3.29 -16.02
C TYR A 126 -30.59 -1.87 -15.46
N SER A 127 -29.80 -1.59 -14.44
CA SER A 127 -29.67 -0.24 -13.88
C SER A 127 -28.79 0.65 -14.74
N LYS A 128 -29.00 1.96 -14.64
CA LYS A 128 -28.12 2.94 -15.28
C LYS A 128 -26.69 2.89 -14.72
N GLU A 129 -26.55 2.51 -13.47
CA GLU A 129 -25.28 2.42 -12.77
C GLU A 129 -24.37 1.32 -13.37
N VAL A 130 -24.94 0.16 -13.70
CA VAL A 130 -24.21 -0.92 -14.39
C VAL A 130 -23.92 -0.56 -15.86
N ALA A 131 -24.76 0.22 -16.49
CA ALA A 131 -24.57 0.67 -17.88
C ALA A 131 -23.50 1.78 -18.01
N ASP A 132 -23.20 2.51 -16.95
CA ASP A 132 -22.16 3.55 -16.90
C ASP A 132 -20.86 2.97 -16.33
N LYS A 133 -19.84 2.85 -17.19
CA LYS A 133 -18.54 2.27 -16.79
C LYS A 133 -17.88 3.03 -15.63
N THR A 134 -18.00 4.37 -15.60
CA THR A 134 -17.38 5.19 -14.53
C THR A 134 -18.09 4.95 -13.20
N ALA A 135 -19.43 4.96 -13.21
CA ALA A 135 -20.22 4.65 -12.01
C ALA A 135 -19.98 3.21 -11.52
N LEU A 136 -19.88 2.26 -12.44
CA LEU A 136 -19.61 0.86 -12.12
C LEU A 136 -18.24 0.67 -11.49
N ASN A 137 -17.18 1.30 -12.04
CA ASN A 137 -15.84 1.23 -11.48
C ASN A 137 -15.78 1.87 -10.08
N ALA A 138 -16.43 3.03 -9.89
CA ALA A 138 -16.53 3.65 -8.58
C ALA A 138 -17.24 2.75 -7.56
N LYS A 139 -18.30 2.06 -7.99
CA LYS A 139 -19.02 1.10 -7.14
C LYS A 139 -18.17 -0.12 -6.80
N PHE A 140 -17.41 -0.64 -7.73
CA PHE A 140 -16.51 -1.77 -7.49
C PHE A 140 -15.40 -1.41 -6.51
N LEU A 141 -14.80 -0.21 -6.64
CA LEU A 141 -13.84 0.27 -5.64
C LEU A 141 -14.48 0.37 -4.25
N ASP A 142 -15.66 0.97 -4.13
CA ASP A 142 -16.37 1.07 -2.86
C ASP A 142 -16.68 -0.32 -2.26
N LEU A 143 -17.09 -1.30 -3.07
CA LEU A 143 -17.32 -2.68 -2.62
C LEU A 143 -16.04 -3.34 -2.13
N TYR A 144 -14.90 -3.10 -2.80
CA TYR A 144 -13.61 -3.61 -2.39
C TYR A 144 -13.18 -3.02 -1.04
N VAL A 145 -13.29 -1.70 -0.90
CA VAL A 145 -12.96 -0.98 0.34
C VAL A 145 -13.84 -1.44 1.50
N GLN A 146 -15.14 -1.67 1.27
CA GLN A 146 -16.02 -2.23 2.31
C GLN A 146 -15.55 -3.61 2.82
N GLN A 147 -14.95 -4.45 1.96
CA GLN A 147 -14.41 -5.73 2.42
C GLN A 147 -13.13 -5.54 3.23
N ILE A 148 -12.28 -4.57 2.87
CA ILE A 148 -11.10 -4.19 3.66
C ILE A 148 -11.53 -3.68 5.04
N GLU A 149 -12.49 -2.76 5.10
CA GLU A 149 -13.04 -2.24 6.37
C GLU A 149 -13.64 -3.35 7.25
N ALA A 150 -14.36 -4.28 6.64
CA ALA A 150 -14.89 -5.43 7.37
C ALA A 150 -13.78 -6.31 7.95
N ALA A 151 -12.72 -6.56 7.19
CA ALA A 151 -11.57 -7.33 7.64
C ALA A 151 -10.72 -6.56 8.68
N SER A 152 -10.60 -5.23 8.57
CA SER A 152 -9.83 -4.40 9.51
C SER A 152 -10.41 -4.38 10.92
N SER A 153 -11.69 -4.71 11.06
CA SER A 153 -12.37 -4.87 12.35
C SER A 153 -12.15 -6.27 12.98
N GLY A 154 -11.43 -7.13 12.28
CA GLY A 154 -11.17 -8.52 12.70
C GLY A 154 -9.93 -8.65 13.60
N GLN A 155 -9.45 -9.89 13.67
CA GLN A 155 -8.24 -10.20 14.44
C GLN A 155 -6.99 -9.78 13.67
N THR A 156 -5.99 -9.31 14.41
CA THR A 156 -4.62 -9.13 13.89
C THR A 156 -3.86 -10.43 13.91
N ALA A 157 -2.96 -10.59 12.95
CA ALA A 157 -2.02 -11.71 12.89
C ALA A 157 -0.58 -11.16 12.83
N GLU A 158 0.35 -11.94 13.36
CA GLU A 158 1.78 -11.67 13.24
C GLU A 158 2.37 -12.54 12.14
N THR A 159 3.10 -11.93 11.24
CA THR A 159 3.82 -12.61 10.15
C THR A 159 5.28 -12.21 10.19
N VAL A 160 6.17 -13.20 10.09
CA VAL A 160 7.61 -12.93 9.94
C VAL A 160 7.94 -12.85 8.46
N ILE A 161 8.51 -11.72 8.06
CA ILE A 161 9.00 -11.49 6.71
C ILE A 161 10.52 -11.32 6.71
N TYR A 162 11.11 -11.49 5.53
CA TYR A 162 12.52 -11.20 5.28
C TYR A 162 12.60 -10.12 4.22
N LEU A 163 13.08 -8.93 4.62
CA LEU A 163 13.16 -7.74 3.79
C LEU A 163 14.56 -7.66 3.18
N PRO A 164 14.73 -8.02 1.89
CA PRO A 164 16.02 -7.96 1.23
C PRO A 164 16.38 -6.52 0.87
N MET A 165 17.66 -6.19 0.96
CA MET A 165 18.19 -4.86 0.67
C MET A 165 19.51 -4.95 -0.08
N VAL A 166 19.82 -3.91 -0.85
CA VAL A 166 21.06 -3.79 -1.60
C VAL A 166 21.67 -2.39 -1.40
N ASP A 167 22.98 -2.33 -1.26
CA ASP A 167 23.73 -1.08 -1.32
C ASP A 167 24.03 -0.75 -2.79
N ASN A 168 23.49 0.37 -3.28
CA ASN A 168 23.73 0.84 -4.64
C ASN A 168 24.96 1.76 -4.76
N GLY A 169 25.69 1.96 -3.66
CA GLY A 169 26.96 2.69 -3.57
C GLY A 169 26.86 4.20 -3.69
N TYR A 170 25.80 4.75 -4.30
CA TYR A 170 25.59 6.19 -4.49
C TYR A 170 24.51 6.77 -3.61
N TYR A 171 23.42 6.03 -3.44
CA TYR A 171 22.22 6.46 -2.70
C TYR A 171 22.00 5.64 -1.43
N GLY A 172 23.02 4.85 -1.04
CA GLY A 172 22.97 3.99 0.12
C GLY A 172 22.15 2.72 -0.09
N TRP A 173 21.54 2.25 0.98
CA TRP A 173 20.78 1.01 0.98
C TRP A 173 19.35 1.19 0.48
N ASP A 174 18.92 0.28 -0.39
CA ASP A 174 17.58 0.22 -0.94
C ASP A 174 16.91 -1.10 -0.61
N VAL A 175 15.62 -1.04 -0.25
CA VAL A 175 14.79 -2.23 -0.05
C VAL A 175 14.37 -2.79 -1.41
N LEU A 176 14.44 -4.12 -1.56
CA LEU A 176 13.96 -4.81 -2.75
C LEU A 176 12.56 -5.37 -2.48
N LEU A 177 11.55 -4.78 -3.12
CA LEU A 177 10.16 -5.16 -2.95
C LEU A 177 9.69 -6.09 -4.06
N SER A 178 9.03 -7.20 -3.69
CA SER A 178 8.20 -7.98 -4.61
C SER A 178 6.73 -7.86 -4.20
N ASP A 179 5.83 -8.19 -5.11
CA ASP A 179 4.39 -8.20 -4.83
C ASP A 179 4.04 -9.23 -3.76
N GLU A 180 4.70 -10.39 -3.74
CA GLU A 180 4.48 -11.43 -2.72
C GLU A 180 4.93 -10.96 -1.32
N LEU A 181 6.00 -10.17 -1.27
CA LEU A 181 6.47 -9.58 -0.02
C LEU A 181 5.46 -8.56 0.48
N MET A 182 5.00 -7.66 -0.39
CA MET A 182 3.97 -6.68 -0.05
C MET A 182 2.65 -7.34 0.35
N GLN A 183 2.20 -8.36 -0.38
CA GLN A 183 1.03 -9.16 -0.01
C GLN A 183 1.17 -9.73 1.41
N SER A 184 2.34 -10.29 1.73
CA SER A 184 2.62 -10.85 3.06
C SER A 184 2.62 -9.78 4.14
N MET A 185 3.18 -8.61 3.86
CA MET A 185 3.20 -7.45 4.78
C MET A 185 1.81 -6.89 5.04
N LEU A 186 0.95 -6.92 4.03
CA LEU A 186 -0.44 -6.45 4.10
C LEU A 186 -1.43 -7.60 4.41
N GLY A 187 -1.05 -8.54 5.27
CA GLY A 187 -1.94 -9.57 5.79
C GLY A 187 -2.59 -10.47 4.74
N GLY A 188 -1.88 -10.75 3.65
CA GLY A 188 -2.39 -11.58 2.56
C GLY A 188 -3.35 -10.87 1.61
N LEU A 189 -3.42 -9.53 1.66
CA LEU A 189 -4.24 -8.74 0.75
C LEU A 189 -3.91 -9.07 -0.70
N GLN A 190 -4.91 -9.44 -1.47
CA GLN A 190 -4.81 -9.57 -2.92
C GLN A 190 -5.46 -8.34 -3.57
N MET A 191 -4.72 -7.68 -4.45
CA MET A 191 -5.27 -6.56 -5.20
C MET A 191 -6.36 -7.03 -6.18
N PRO A 192 -7.38 -6.21 -6.42
CA PRO A 192 -8.36 -6.52 -7.44
C PRO A 192 -7.65 -6.57 -8.80
N VAL A 193 -7.86 -7.66 -9.55
CA VAL A 193 -7.33 -7.80 -10.90
C VAL A 193 -7.99 -6.73 -11.77
N SER A 194 -7.22 -5.77 -12.28
CA SER A 194 -7.69 -4.86 -13.32
C SER A 194 -7.94 -5.66 -14.59
N GLN A 195 -9.20 -5.89 -14.93
CA GLN A 195 -9.62 -6.49 -16.20
C GLN A 195 -9.68 -5.46 -17.33
#